data_876b8795b70a24ea82a42f09cbc9b64f
#
_entry.id   876b8795b70a24ea82a42f09cbc9b64f
#
_cell.length_a   1.000
_cell.length_b   1.000
_cell.length_c   1.000
_cell.angle_alpha   90.00
_cell.angle_beta   90.00
_cell.angle_gamma   90.00
#
_symmetry.space_group_name_H-M   'P 1'
#
loop_
_entity.id
_entity.type
_entity.pdbx_description
1 polymer ?
#
loop_
_entity_poly.entity_id
_entity_poly.type
_entity_poly.pdbx_seq_one_letter_code
_entity_poly.pdbx_strand_id
1 'polypeptide(L)'
;MGKFNDYSKATSLLGDETLLVLQNGAVKRASVEELMSASPNNMGVYPDVPLNRVTVKRFVNQDSTQVVTTDNLGMIDKIFSLFFPCLIDRNSRIVAYLNGKDVTKTVDGLPATLDDYTMQAMVRIGGFWMKYEYDAITNTKIEKYSIYKVRGYKYVRRRFFPMYGGVMETQGGKELLLSNANKWTTQNRNIVAYHTAAKNLGDNFRAIALQDYNIYRKMFFLWKKDYNSQKFYDITGFDGNKWYSTPNPDPEANTNNCCQLYKTGITNSILGMEGKMDAQTFTYADGGTKTFNPYKFLWAEGFLSGPYWIRTTGALKQNHKWYVAKDINTCTSFSIDDNHEYICDAPKTNGWIYEDFEDTMFPSALGASDSKGLCDHFWTNETDTTSVFIPLVVGGASGGSDIGCSCLDSDFGVSGTYPNHGSALASDDPTDLIADGTIAA
;
A
#
# COMPACT_ATOMS: atom_id res chain seq x y z
N MET A 1 -8.81 32.15 -33.37
CA MET A 1 -8.38 31.77 -32.02
C MET A 1 -9.23 32.53 -31.01
N GLY A 2 -10.34 31.95 -30.57
CA GLY A 2 -11.17 32.50 -29.50
C GLY A 2 -10.40 32.42 -28.18
N LYS A 3 -10.34 33.56 -27.47
CA LYS A 3 -9.66 33.64 -26.20
C LYS A 3 -10.41 32.81 -25.16
N PHE A 4 -9.76 31.85 -24.55
CA PHE A 4 -10.22 31.04 -23.38
C PHE A 4 -10.45 31.89 -22.10
N ASN A 5 -10.44 33.21 -22.20
CA ASN A 5 -10.47 34.08 -21.01
C ASN A 5 -11.88 34.37 -20.46
N ASP A 6 -12.94 33.85 -21.08
CA ASP A 6 -14.32 34.14 -20.66
C ASP A 6 -14.95 33.05 -19.77
N TYR A 7 -14.18 31.99 -19.38
CA TYR A 7 -14.67 30.90 -18.50
C TYR A 7 -14.32 31.07 -17.02
N SER A 8 -14.21 32.29 -16.54
CA SER A 8 -13.85 32.60 -15.16
C SER A 8 -14.92 32.29 -14.08
N LYS A 9 -15.97 31.53 -14.40
CA LYS A 9 -17.08 31.22 -13.49
C LYS A 9 -17.47 29.75 -13.34
N ALA A 10 -16.63 28.80 -13.77
CA ALA A 10 -16.87 27.38 -13.42
C ALA A 10 -16.35 27.12 -12.02
N THR A 11 -17.23 27.18 -11.04
CA THR A 11 -16.86 27.08 -9.61
C THR A 11 -16.69 25.66 -9.07
N SER A 12 -17.00 24.61 -9.83
CA SER A 12 -16.60 23.22 -9.55
C SER A 12 -16.96 22.34 -10.73
N LEU A 13 -15.96 21.73 -11.36
CA LEU A 13 -16.19 20.65 -12.32
C LEU A 13 -16.18 19.34 -11.51
N LEU A 14 -17.34 18.79 -11.22
CA LEU A 14 -17.53 17.42 -10.76
C LEU A 14 -17.44 16.49 -11.97
N GLY A 15 -16.89 15.27 -11.82
CA GLY A 15 -16.45 14.36 -12.89
C GLY A 15 -17.44 13.96 -13.99
N ASP A 16 -18.68 14.41 -13.97
CA ASP A 16 -19.74 14.16 -14.95
C ASP A 16 -20.02 15.38 -15.86
N GLU A 17 -19.29 16.48 -15.71
CA GLU A 17 -19.51 17.66 -16.52
C GLU A 17 -18.99 17.46 -17.94
N THR A 18 -19.88 17.66 -18.88
CA THR A 18 -19.60 17.61 -20.32
C THR A 18 -19.17 19.00 -20.79
N LEU A 19 -17.95 19.12 -21.29
CA LEU A 19 -17.47 20.34 -21.93
C LEU A 19 -17.81 20.36 -23.42
N LEU A 20 -18.19 21.53 -23.93
CA LEU A 20 -18.34 21.73 -25.36
C LEU A 20 -16.97 22.07 -25.96
N VAL A 21 -16.46 21.24 -26.83
CA VAL A 21 -15.15 21.37 -27.46
C VAL A 21 -15.32 21.63 -28.95
N LEU A 22 -14.61 22.62 -29.48
CA LEU A 22 -14.50 22.86 -30.94
C LEU A 22 -13.38 21.96 -31.48
N GLN A 23 -13.76 20.93 -32.23
CA GLN A 23 -12.81 20.06 -32.92
C GLN A 23 -13.14 20.08 -34.43
N ASN A 24 -12.18 20.54 -35.25
CA ASN A 24 -12.32 20.65 -36.70
C ASN A 24 -13.56 21.46 -37.12
N GLY A 25 -13.88 22.56 -36.40
CA GLY A 25 -15.01 23.44 -36.70
C GLY A 25 -16.39 22.92 -36.27
N ALA A 26 -16.47 21.75 -35.64
CA ALA A 26 -17.71 21.20 -35.07
C ALA A 26 -17.65 21.23 -33.53
N VAL A 27 -18.78 21.61 -32.92
CA VAL A 27 -18.97 21.56 -31.48
C VAL A 27 -19.26 20.11 -31.10
N LYS A 28 -18.40 19.51 -30.28
CA LYS A 28 -18.60 18.18 -29.72
C LYS A 28 -18.71 18.27 -28.19
N ARG A 29 -19.51 17.36 -27.63
CA ARG A 29 -19.48 17.13 -26.18
C ARG A 29 -18.37 16.18 -25.88
N ALA A 30 -17.51 16.51 -24.90
CA ALA A 30 -16.50 15.62 -24.38
C ALA A 30 -16.52 15.70 -22.84
N SER A 31 -16.40 14.58 -22.17
CA SER A 31 -16.15 14.58 -20.75
C SER A 31 -14.77 15.18 -20.45
N VAL A 32 -14.57 15.67 -19.25
CA VAL A 32 -13.24 16.12 -18.80
C VAL A 32 -12.22 14.98 -18.94
N GLU A 33 -12.62 13.76 -18.68
CA GLU A 33 -11.81 12.55 -18.86
C GLU A 33 -11.41 12.31 -20.32
N GLU A 34 -12.36 12.45 -21.26
CA GLU A 34 -12.07 12.32 -22.70
C GLU A 34 -11.13 13.43 -23.21
N LEU A 35 -11.26 14.65 -22.68
CA LEU A 35 -10.35 15.75 -23.00
C LEU A 35 -8.96 15.54 -22.40
N MET A 36 -8.89 14.98 -21.19
CA MET A 36 -7.63 14.64 -20.53
C MET A 36 -6.96 13.42 -21.20
N SER A 37 -7.76 12.49 -21.76
CA SER A 37 -7.26 11.31 -22.48
C SER A 37 -6.95 11.55 -23.96
N ALA A 38 -7.63 12.49 -24.62
CA ALA A 38 -7.54 12.72 -26.06
C ALA A 38 -6.34 13.59 -26.50
N SER A 39 -5.57 14.14 -25.58
CA SER A 39 -4.37 14.92 -25.90
C SER A 39 -3.16 14.48 -25.07
N PRO A 40 -2.58 13.30 -25.35
CA PRO A 40 -1.40 12.81 -24.63
C PRO A 40 -0.22 13.78 -24.70
N ASN A 41 -0.10 14.52 -25.81
CA ASN A 41 1.00 15.48 -26.03
C ASN A 41 0.71 16.91 -25.52
N ASN A 42 -0.50 17.17 -24.98
CA ASN A 42 -0.91 18.48 -24.47
C ASN A 42 -1.52 18.44 -23.08
N MET A 43 -1.25 17.43 -22.27
CA MET A 43 -1.47 17.56 -20.84
C MET A 43 -0.54 18.66 -20.32
N GLY A 44 -1.11 19.86 -20.20
CA GLY A 44 -0.36 21.04 -19.76
C GLY A 44 0.33 20.72 -18.42
N VAL A 45 1.61 21.04 -18.34
CA VAL A 45 2.31 21.00 -17.05
C VAL A 45 1.75 22.15 -16.22
N TYR A 46 1.01 21.82 -15.18
CA TYR A 46 0.41 22.81 -14.29
C TYR A 46 1.50 23.48 -13.44
N PRO A 47 1.35 24.77 -13.10
CA PRO A 47 2.23 25.42 -12.15
C PRO A 47 2.04 24.83 -10.74
N ASP A 48 3.12 24.83 -9.96
CA ASP A 48 3.10 24.42 -8.53
C ASP A 48 2.50 25.54 -7.67
N VAL A 49 1.16 25.64 -7.69
CA VAL A 49 0.39 26.62 -6.92
C VAL A 49 -0.64 25.91 -6.02
N PRO A 50 -1.12 26.54 -4.93
CA PRO A 50 -2.03 25.94 -3.98
C PRO A 50 -3.29 25.30 -4.58
N LEU A 51 -3.84 25.87 -5.64
CA LEU A 51 -5.04 25.35 -6.29
C LEU A 51 -4.84 23.97 -6.93
N ASN A 52 -3.63 23.68 -7.39
CA ASN A 52 -3.32 22.48 -8.17
C ASN A 52 -2.81 21.30 -7.30
N ARG A 53 -2.74 21.47 -6.00
CA ARG A 53 -2.20 20.47 -5.08
C ARG A 53 -2.88 20.49 -3.72
N VAL A 54 -2.70 19.40 -2.96
CA VAL A 54 -2.80 19.40 -1.50
C VAL A 54 -1.40 19.23 -0.91
N THR A 55 -1.12 19.92 0.17
CA THR A 55 0.18 19.88 0.86
C THR A 55 -0.01 19.31 2.27
N VAL A 56 0.77 18.28 2.60
CA VAL A 56 0.84 17.69 3.93
C VAL A 56 2.21 18.03 4.53
N LYS A 57 2.22 18.65 5.70
CA LYS A 57 3.43 18.99 6.43
C LYS A 57 3.50 18.18 7.70
N ARG A 58 4.61 17.51 7.92
CA ARG A 58 4.95 16.81 9.16
C ARG A 58 6.13 17.48 9.83
N PHE A 59 5.94 17.92 11.06
CA PHE A 59 7.00 18.45 11.90
C PHE A 59 7.72 17.27 12.56
N VAL A 60 9.00 17.07 12.23
CA VAL A 60 9.73 15.84 12.58
C VAL A 60 9.85 15.60 14.08
N ASN A 61 9.82 16.64 14.91
CA ASN A 61 10.01 16.55 16.36
C ASN A 61 8.72 16.62 17.18
N GLN A 62 7.56 16.46 16.56
CA GLN A 62 6.30 16.73 17.22
C GLN A 62 5.46 15.46 17.40
N ASP A 63 4.39 15.59 18.15
CA ASP A 63 3.33 14.60 18.25
C ASP A 63 2.82 14.19 16.85
N SER A 64 2.44 12.93 16.69
CA SER A 64 1.96 12.38 15.41
C SER A 64 0.75 13.13 14.83
N THR A 65 -0.03 13.79 15.68
CA THR A 65 -1.20 14.60 15.29
C THR A 65 -0.81 15.95 14.72
N GLN A 66 0.44 16.38 14.84
CA GLN A 66 0.89 17.66 14.30
C GLN A 66 1.18 17.57 12.80
N VAL A 67 0.19 17.13 12.07
CA VAL A 67 0.15 17.10 10.62
C VAL A 67 -0.70 18.28 10.14
N VAL A 68 -0.10 19.19 9.40
CA VAL A 68 -0.81 20.30 8.80
C VAL A 68 -1.12 20.02 7.36
N THR A 69 -2.40 19.96 7.00
CA THR A 69 -2.84 19.81 5.62
C THR A 69 -3.39 21.14 5.11
N THR A 70 -2.82 21.64 4.04
CA THR A 70 -3.12 22.95 3.45
C THR A 70 -3.37 22.87 1.95
N ASP A 71 -3.55 24.00 1.32
CA ASP A 71 -3.81 24.22 -0.09
C ASP A 71 -5.20 23.70 -0.49
N ASN A 72 -5.34 23.06 -1.64
CA ASN A 72 -6.64 22.58 -2.10
C ASN A 72 -7.05 21.27 -1.41
N LEU A 73 -7.78 21.33 -0.31
CA LEU A 73 -8.23 20.15 0.42
C LEU A 73 -9.14 19.23 -0.40
N GLY A 74 -9.91 19.77 -1.36
CA GLY A 74 -10.70 18.97 -2.30
C GLY A 74 -9.85 18.09 -3.23
N MET A 75 -8.53 18.31 -3.29
CA MET A 75 -7.61 17.44 -4.02
C MET A 75 -7.53 16.05 -3.37
N ILE A 76 -7.76 15.93 -2.05
CA ILE A 76 -7.78 14.65 -1.35
C ILE A 76 -8.87 13.75 -1.94
N ASP A 77 -10.09 14.25 -2.01
CA ASP A 77 -11.22 13.48 -2.56
C ASP A 77 -10.98 13.09 -4.02
N LYS A 78 -10.38 13.99 -4.82
CA LYS A 78 -10.01 13.70 -6.20
C LYS A 78 -8.97 12.59 -6.32
N ILE A 79 -7.94 12.56 -5.45
CA ILE A 79 -6.94 11.50 -5.42
C ILE A 79 -7.59 10.18 -5.02
N PHE A 80 -8.43 10.17 -3.98
CA PHE A 80 -9.10 8.95 -3.53
C PHE A 80 -10.15 8.44 -4.52
N SER A 81 -10.73 9.31 -5.36
CA SER A 81 -11.62 8.89 -6.45
C SER A 81 -10.91 8.11 -7.56
N LEU A 82 -9.57 8.17 -7.63
CA LEU A 82 -8.80 7.34 -8.57
C LEU A 82 -8.67 5.89 -8.10
N PHE A 83 -9.01 5.59 -6.84
CA PHE A 83 -8.86 4.29 -6.23
C PHE A 83 -10.19 3.56 -6.20
N PHE A 84 -10.14 2.27 -6.50
CA PHE A 84 -11.34 1.44 -6.48
C PHE A 84 -11.00 -0.04 -6.33
N PRO A 85 -11.88 -0.81 -5.66
CA PRO A 85 -11.74 -2.25 -5.58
C PRO A 85 -12.18 -2.91 -6.88
N CYS A 86 -11.47 -3.95 -7.29
CA CYS A 86 -11.73 -4.66 -8.55
C CYS A 86 -11.29 -6.13 -8.48
N LEU A 87 -11.78 -6.91 -9.43
CA LEU A 87 -11.26 -8.24 -9.75
C LEU A 87 -10.36 -8.13 -10.99
N ILE A 88 -9.19 -8.73 -10.93
CA ILE A 88 -8.26 -8.77 -12.06
C ILE A 88 -7.96 -10.22 -12.47
N ASP A 89 -7.73 -10.45 -13.76
CA ASP A 89 -7.32 -11.75 -14.30
C ASP A 89 -5.81 -11.99 -14.17
N ARG A 90 -5.33 -13.14 -14.68
CA ARG A 90 -3.91 -13.52 -14.69
C ARG A 90 -3.02 -12.64 -15.58
N ASN A 91 -3.60 -11.78 -16.40
CA ASN A 91 -2.87 -10.77 -17.19
C ASN A 91 -2.90 -9.40 -16.53
N SER A 92 -3.35 -9.33 -15.28
CA SER A 92 -3.56 -8.07 -14.52
C SER A 92 -4.56 -7.13 -15.19
N ARG A 93 -5.55 -7.65 -15.93
CA ARG A 93 -6.61 -6.87 -16.53
C ARG A 93 -7.84 -6.88 -15.63
N ILE A 94 -8.47 -5.73 -15.47
CA ILE A 94 -9.71 -5.63 -14.71
C ILE A 94 -10.81 -6.38 -15.45
N VAL A 95 -11.39 -7.38 -14.78
CA VAL A 95 -12.53 -8.17 -15.29
C VAL A 95 -13.85 -7.74 -14.68
N ALA A 96 -13.82 -7.15 -13.47
CA ALA A 96 -14.98 -6.56 -12.85
C ALA A 96 -14.57 -5.44 -11.87
N TYR A 97 -15.35 -4.36 -11.87
CA TYR A 97 -15.28 -3.34 -10.83
C TYR A 97 -16.18 -3.77 -9.68
N LEU A 98 -15.65 -3.74 -8.46
CA LEU A 98 -16.43 -4.00 -7.26
C LEU A 98 -17.13 -2.72 -6.79
N ASN A 99 -18.26 -2.89 -6.15
CA ASN A 99 -18.99 -1.75 -5.57
C ASN A 99 -18.20 -1.19 -4.38
N GLY A 100 -17.77 0.05 -4.47
CA GLY A 100 -16.97 0.70 -3.43
C GLY A 100 -17.65 0.79 -2.06
N LYS A 101 -18.98 0.70 -2.01
CA LYS A 101 -19.74 0.63 -0.76
C LYS A 101 -19.89 -0.80 -0.23
N ASP A 102 -20.02 -1.79 -1.12
CA ASP A 102 -20.24 -3.20 -0.76
C ASP A 102 -19.44 -4.09 -1.70
N VAL A 103 -18.23 -4.43 -1.30
CA VAL A 103 -17.29 -5.21 -2.13
C VAL A 103 -17.76 -6.64 -2.43
N THR A 104 -18.79 -7.13 -1.77
CA THR A 104 -19.42 -8.42 -2.10
C THR A 104 -20.26 -8.37 -3.37
N LYS A 105 -20.35 -7.19 -3.99
CA LYS A 105 -21.07 -6.94 -5.24
C LYS A 105 -20.19 -6.24 -6.25
N THR A 106 -20.49 -6.42 -7.52
CA THR A 106 -19.96 -5.58 -8.61
C THR A 106 -20.67 -4.21 -8.64
N VAL A 107 -20.16 -3.28 -9.40
CA VAL A 107 -20.82 -1.97 -9.62
C VAL A 107 -22.23 -2.09 -10.19
N ASP A 108 -22.51 -3.18 -10.93
CA ASP A 108 -23.83 -3.48 -11.49
C ASP A 108 -24.77 -4.17 -10.48
N GLY A 109 -24.31 -4.35 -9.24
CA GLY A 109 -25.10 -4.94 -8.15
C GLY A 109 -25.16 -6.47 -8.15
N LEU A 110 -24.45 -7.15 -9.05
CA LEU A 110 -24.35 -8.60 -9.08
C LEU A 110 -23.42 -9.11 -7.96
N PRO A 111 -23.65 -10.32 -7.41
CA PRO A 111 -22.72 -10.93 -6.46
C PRO A 111 -21.31 -11.04 -7.05
N ALA A 112 -20.30 -10.65 -6.28
CA ALA A 112 -18.90 -10.78 -6.65
C ALA A 112 -18.32 -12.09 -6.13
N THR A 113 -17.57 -12.81 -6.97
CA THR A 113 -16.86 -14.03 -6.57
C THR A 113 -15.45 -13.62 -6.12
N LEU A 114 -15.23 -13.58 -4.79
CA LEU A 114 -14.00 -13.09 -4.18
C LEU A 114 -13.02 -14.20 -3.81
N ASP A 115 -13.38 -15.46 -4.00
CA ASP A 115 -12.63 -16.66 -3.60
C ASP A 115 -12.23 -17.58 -4.79
N ASP A 116 -12.37 -17.09 -6.01
CA ASP A 116 -11.97 -17.80 -7.23
C ASP A 116 -10.48 -17.57 -7.52
N TYR A 117 -9.71 -18.67 -7.63
CA TYR A 117 -8.28 -18.62 -7.95
C TYR A 117 -7.95 -18.07 -9.34
N THR A 118 -8.92 -17.95 -10.24
CA THR A 118 -8.73 -17.38 -11.59
C THR A 118 -8.75 -15.86 -11.59
N MET A 119 -9.30 -15.25 -10.55
CA MET A 119 -9.41 -13.81 -10.37
C MET A 119 -8.83 -13.39 -9.01
N GLN A 120 -8.24 -12.21 -8.96
CA GLN A 120 -7.65 -11.67 -7.76
C GLN A 120 -8.41 -10.44 -7.29
N ALA A 121 -8.79 -10.41 -6.02
CA ALA A 121 -9.45 -9.25 -5.41
C ALA A 121 -8.40 -8.20 -5.02
N MET A 122 -8.40 -7.08 -5.72
CA MET A 122 -7.37 -6.05 -5.61
C MET A 122 -7.99 -4.66 -5.46
N VAL A 123 -7.19 -3.71 -5.01
CA VAL A 123 -7.50 -2.29 -5.06
C VAL A 123 -6.54 -1.63 -6.04
N ARG A 124 -7.07 -0.94 -7.06
CA ARG A 124 -6.22 -0.09 -7.91
C ARG A 124 -5.88 1.18 -7.14
N ILE A 125 -4.60 1.45 -6.95
CA ILE A 125 -4.06 2.66 -6.33
C ILE A 125 -3.04 3.33 -7.25
N GLY A 126 -2.72 4.61 -6.99
CA GLY A 126 -1.79 5.38 -7.81
C GLY A 126 -2.50 6.19 -8.90
N GLY A 127 -1.74 6.62 -9.92
CA GLY A 127 -2.28 7.46 -10.99
C GLY A 127 -2.33 8.95 -10.65
N PHE A 128 -1.51 9.39 -9.71
CA PHE A 128 -1.41 10.78 -9.28
C PHE A 128 0.06 11.25 -9.28
N TRP A 129 0.26 12.53 -9.04
CA TRP A 129 1.57 13.15 -9.00
C TRP A 129 1.93 13.57 -7.59
N MET A 130 3.19 13.38 -7.19
CA MET A 130 3.66 13.80 -5.87
C MET A 130 5.05 14.42 -5.93
N LYS A 131 5.34 15.27 -4.93
CA LYS A 131 6.64 15.87 -4.68
C LYS A 131 6.93 15.81 -3.19
N TYR A 132 8.16 15.46 -2.88
CA TYR A 132 8.71 15.53 -1.53
C TYR A 132 9.66 16.72 -1.42
N GLU A 133 9.60 17.42 -0.31
CA GLU A 133 10.51 18.51 0.06
C GLU A 133 10.84 18.43 1.55
N TYR A 134 11.99 18.91 1.92
CA TYR A 134 12.41 19.03 3.31
C TYR A 134 12.83 20.47 3.61
N ASP A 135 12.18 21.09 4.59
CA ASP A 135 12.54 22.39 5.11
C ASP A 135 13.43 22.22 6.35
N ALA A 136 14.73 22.39 6.16
CA ALA A 136 15.72 22.25 7.23
C ALA A 136 15.62 23.33 8.32
N ILE A 137 15.04 24.51 8.01
CA ILE A 137 14.88 25.59 8.97
C ILE A 137 13.84 25.25 10.02
N THR A 138 12.71 24.72 9.57
CA THR A 138 11.60 24.34 10.44
C THR A 138 11.61 22.86 10.80
N ASN A 139 12.60 22.09 10.31
CA ASN A 139 12.65 20.63 10.44
C ASN A 139 11.33 19.97 10.03
N THR A 140 10.85 20.33 8.83
CA THR A 140 9.53 19.91 8.35
C THR A 140 9.66 19.11 7.05
N LYS A 141 9.06 17.93 7.02
CA LYS A 141 8.83 17.16 5.80
C LYS A 141 7.54 17.64 5.13
N ILE A 142 7.61 17.86 3.83
CA ILE A 142 6.50 18.41 3.04
C ILE A 142 6.23 17.44 1.88
N GLU A 143 5.05 16.88 1.87
CA GLU A 143 4.55 16.06 0.77
C GLU A 143 3.43 16.81 0.04
N LYS A 144 3.55 16.92 -1.26
CA LYS A 144 2.57 17.58 -2.13
C LYS A 144 1.99 16.57 -3.09
N TYR A 145 0.66 16.55 -3.21
CA TYR A 145 -0.07 15.58 -4.02
C TYR A 145 -0.99 16.29 -5.00
N SER A 146 -1.12 15.76 -6.22
CA SER A 146 -1.99 16.31 -7.26
C SER A 146 -2.46 15.22 -8.23
N ILE A 147 -3.69 15.32 -8.71
CA ILE A 147 -4.14 14.53 -9.88
C ILE A 147 -3.60 15.09 -11.21
N TYR A 148 -3.07 16.30 -11.18
CA TYR A 148 -2.51 16.98 -12.35
C TYR A 148 -1.01 16.78 -12.45
N LYS A 149 -0.45 16.75 -13.67
CA LYS A 149 0.99 16.83 -13.89
C LYS A 149 1.48 18.23 -13.50
N VAL A 150 2.02 18.34 -12.29
CA VAL A 150 2.59 19.60 -11.77
C VAL A 150 4.09 19.61 -11.99
N ARG A 151 4.65 20.80 -12.33
CA ARG A 151 6.08 20.96 -12.57
C ARG A 151 6.91 20.48 -11.38
N GLY A 152 7.84 19.56 -11.62
CA GLY A 152 8.75 19.01 -10.60
C GLY A 152 8.15 17.91 -9.74
N TYR A 153 6.93 17.45 -10.05
CA TYR A 153 6.34 16.29 -9.39
C TYR A 153 6.69 15.02 -10.16
N LYS A 154 6.81 13.91 -9.40
CA LYS A 154 6.99 12.57 -9.96
C LYS A 154 5.63 11.88 -10.06
N TYR A 155 5.44 11.12 -11.13
CA TYR A 155 4.24 10.31 -11.31
C TYR A 155 4.28 9.07 -10.42
N VAL A 156 3.23 8.85 -9.67
CA VAL A 156 3.00 7.62 -8.89
C VAL A 156 2.22 6.65 -9.77
N ARG A 157 2.90 5.61 -10.25
CA ARG A 157 2.33 4.59 -11.16
C ARG A 157 1.07 3.96 -10.59
N ARG A 158 0.11 3.65 -11.47
CA ARG A 158 -1.04 2.82 -11.12
C ARG A 158 -0.58 1.40 -10.84
N ARG A 159 -1.14 0.82 -9.79
CA ARG A 159 -0.84 -0.57 -9.39
C ARG A 159 -2.03 -1.18 -8.67
N PHE A 160 -2.01 -2.50 -8.62
CA PHE A 160 -2.99 -3.27 -7.88
C PHE A 160 -2.39 -3.68 -6.54
N PHE A 161 -2.98 -3.16 -5.47
CA PHE A 161 -2.67 -3.49 -4.08
C PHE A 161 -3.65 -4.58 -3.61
N PRO A 162 -3.23 -5.57 -2.80
CA PRO A 162 -4.10 -6.69 -2.40
C PRO A 162 -5.22 -6.24 -1.48
N MET A 163 -6.42 -6.79 -1.67
CA MET A 163 -7.49 -6.64 -0.68
C MET A 163 -7.27 -7.53 0.55
N TYR A 164 -6.58 -8.65 0.36
CA TYR A 164 -6.40 -9.68 1.40
C TYR A 164 -4.94 -10.11 1.51
N GLY A 165 -4.59 -10.64 2.69
CA GLY A 165 -3.30 -11.29 2.89
C GLY A 165 -3.09 -12.48 1.95
N GLY A 166 -1.83 -12.78 1.64
CA GLY A 166 -1.47 -13.75 0.62
C GLY A 166 -1.82 -15.19 0.99
N VAL A 167 -2.43 -15.89 0.05
CA VAL A 167 -2.77 -17.31 0.14
C VAL A 167 -2.01 -18.06 -0.95
N MET A 168 -1.27 -19.11 -0.60
CA MET A 168 -0.62 -19.98 -1.58
C MET A 168 -1.47 -21.24 -1.79
N GLU A 169 -1.88 -21.48 -3.04
CA GLU A 169 -2.60 -22.68 -3.45
C GLU A 169 -1.90 -23.37 -4.62
N THR A 170 -1.93 -24.70 -4.65
CA THR A 170 -1.38 -25.47 -5.75
C THR A 170 -2.45 -25.70 -6.81
N GLN A 171 -2.20 -25.20 -8.02
CA GLN A 171 -3.05 -25.37 -9.18
C GLN A 171 -2.21 -25.83 -10.38
N GLY A 172 -2.61 -26.95 -11.00
CA GLY A 172 -1.87 -27.49 -12.12
C GLY A 172 -0.40 -27.85 -11.82
N GLY A 173 -0.10 -28.23 -10.58
CA GLY A 173 1.25 -28.56 -10.13
C GLY A 173 2.15 -27.37 -9.82
N LYS A 174 1.63 -26.14 -9.83
CA LYS A 174 2.35 -24.91 -9.44
C LYS A 174 1.71 -24.27 -8.24
N GLU A 175 2.53 -23.79 -7.31
CA GLU A 175 2.05 -22.90 -6.23
C GLU A 175 1.77 -21.52 -6.82
N LEU A 176 0.60 -20.95 -6.51
CA LEU A 176 0.15 -19.62 -6.91
C LEU A 176 -0.05 -18.77 -5.65
N LEU A 177 0.41 -17.53 -5.66
CA LEU A 177 0.09 -16.56 -4.60
C LEU A 177 -1.18 -15.79 -4.99
N LEU A 178 -2.19 -15.81 -4.13
CA LEU A 178 -3.52 -15.28 -4.40
C LEU A 178 -3.90 -14.19 -3.39
N SER A 179 -4.80 -13.27 -3.81
CA SER A 179 -5.50 -12.31 -2.95
C SER A 179 -7.00 -12.61 -2.98
N ASN A 180 -7.43 -13.57 -2.17
CA ASN A 180 -8.78 -14.13 -2.19
C ASN A 180 -9.40 -14.15 -0.79
N ALA A 181 -10.74 -14.00 -0.73
CA ALA A 181 -11.52 -14.13 0.51
C ALA A 181 -11.73 -15.59 0.91
N ASN A 182 -12.23 -15.80 2.14
CA ASN A 182 -12.58 -17.11 2.71
C ASN A 182 -11.42 -18.11 2.79
N LYS A 183 -10.20 -17.62 2.84
CA LYS A 183 -8.99 -18.44 2.86
C LYS A 183 -8.15 -18.18 4.10
N TRP A 184 -7.43 -19.18 4.56
CA TRP A 184 -6.34 -18.99 5.50
C TRP A 184 -5.12 -18.44 4.77
N THR A 185 -4.52 -17.37 5.28
CA THR A 185 -3.27 -16.84 4.73
C THR A 185 -2.15 -17.86 4.87
N THR A 186 -1.29 -17.94 3.88
CA THR A 186 -0.10 -18.80 3.96
C THR A 186 1.02 -18.07 4.67
N GLN A 187 1.57 -18.73 5.68
CA GLN A 187 2.71 -18.27 6.46
C GLN A 187 3.82 -19.32 6.45
N ASN A 188 4.93 -19.03 7.15
CA ASN A 188 6.07 -19.93 7.24
C ASN A 188 6.68 -20.32 5.88
N ARG A 189 6.77 -19.36 4.98
CA ARG A 189 7.49 -19.44 3.70
C ARG A 189 8.52 -18.32 3.62
N ASN A 190 9.60 -18.54 2.88
CA ASN A 190 10.54 -17.47 2.57
C ASN A 190 10.04 -16.57 1.44
N ILE A 191 10.66 -15.40 1.27
CA ILE A 191 10.22 -14.42 0.28
C ILE A 191 10.38 -14.92 -1.16
N VAL A 192 11.37 -15.77 -1.43
CA VAL A 192 11.60 -16.36 -2.77
C VAL A 192 10.42 -17.24 -3.17
N ALA A 193 9.90 -18.05 -2.23
CA ALA A 193 8.73 -18.89 -2.48
C ALA A 193 7.48 -18.05 -2.78
N TYR A 194 7.21 -17.00 -2.01
CA TYR A 194 6.10 -16.08 -2.27
C TYR A 194 6.23 -15.39 -3.63
N HIS A 195 7.43 -14.89 -3.96
CA HIS A 195 7.66 -14.20 -5.22
C HIS A 195 7.51 -15.15 -6.42
N THR A 196 8.05 -16.37 -6.32
CA THR A 196 7.91 -17.40 -7.34
C THR A 196 6.44 -17.79 -7.55
N ALA A 197 5.68 -17.95 -6.46
CA ALA A 197 4.25 -18.27 -6.55
C ALA A 197 3.44 -17.12 -7.19
N ALA A 198 3.80 -15.87 -6.94
CA ALA A 198 3.21 -14.72 -7.61
C ALA A 198 3.54 -14.72 -9.12
N LYS A 199 4.79 -14.99 -9.50
CA LYS A 199 5.20 -15.11 -10.92
C LYS A 199 4.53 -16.29 -11.63
N ASN A 200 4.26 -17.39 -10.94
CA ASN A 200 3.49 -18.51 -11.49
C ASN A 200 2.04 -18.13 -11.80
N LEU A 201 1.47 -17.12 -11.12
CA LEU A 201 0.13 -16.61 -11.41
C LEU A 201 0.12 -15.82 -12.73
N GLY A 202 1.17 -15.04 -13.01
CA GLY A 202 1.37 -14.29 -14.26
C GLY A 202 2.56 -13.32 -14.16
N ASP A 203 3.11 -12.93 -15.30
CA ASP A 203 4.37 -12.17 -15.38
C ASP A 203 4.30 -10.79 -14.69
N ASN A 204 3.12 -10.16 -14.70
CA ASN A 204 2.90 -8.84 -14.07
C ASN A 204 2.79 -8.92 -12.54
N PHE A 205 2.60 -10.11 -11.98
CA PHE A 205 2.44 -10.30 -10.54
C PHE A 205 3.79 -10.43 -9.82
N ARG A 206 3.80 -10.02 -8.58
CA ARG A 206 4.91 -10.16 -7.64
C ARG A 206 4.40 -10.31 -6.20
N ALA A 207 5.23 -10.84 -5.31
CA ALA A 207 5.02 -10.56 -3.89
C ALA A 207 5.13 -9.05 -3.67
N ILE A 208 4.28 -8.51 -2.81
CA ILE A 208 4.18 -7.07 -2.56
C ILE A 208 5.56 -6.43 -2.35
N ALA A 209 5.82 -5.31 -2.99
CA ALA A 209 7.06 -4.56 -2.80
C ALA A 209 6.92 -3.51 -1.68
N LEU A 210 8.03 -3.16 -1.03
CA LEU A 210 8.05 -2.09 -0.03
C LEU A 210 7.54 -0.77 -0.60
N GLN A 211 7.81 -0.51 -1.87
CA GLN A 211 7.33 0.68 -2.58
C GLN A 211 5.80 0.69 -2.76
N ASP A 212 5.17 -0.48 -2.95
CA ASP A 212 3.70 -0.60 -3.01
C ASP A 212 3.10 -0.26 -1.66
N TYR A 213 3.68 -0.83 -0.60
CA TYR A 213 3.24 -0.60 0.76
C TYR A 213 3.44 0.86 1.20
N ASN A 214 4.56 1.49 0.83
CA ASN A 214 4.83 2.89 1.17
C ASN A 214 3.76 3.85 0.58
N ILE A 215 3.28 3.59 -0.64
CA ILE A 215 2.20 4.40 -1.21
C ILE A 215 0.90 4.20 -0.41
N TYR A 216 0.56 2.97 -0.07
CA TYR A 216 -0.62 2.68 0.75
C TYR A 216 -0.55 3.38 2.12
N ARG A 217 0.60 3.32 2.80
CA ARG A 217 0.89 4.04 4.05
C ARG A 217 0.71 5.56 3.89
N LYS A 218 1.25 6.16 2.83
CA LYS A 218 1.10 7.59 2.55
C LYS A 218 -0.35 8.00 2.33
N MET A 219 -1.15 7.15 1.73
CA MET A 219 -2.59 7.41 1.59
C MET A 219 -3.29 7.40 2.95
N PHE A 220 -2.87 6.56 3.89
CA PHE A 220 -3.36 6.63 5.26
C PHE A 220 -3.04 8.00 5.90
N PHE A 221 -1.80 8.47 5.79
CA PHE A 221 -1.39 9.78 6.33
C PHE A 221 -2.18 10.94 5.72
N LEU A 222 -2.37 10.91 4.41
CA LEU A 222 -3.14 11.92 3.69
C LEU A 222 -4.61 11.95 4.14
N TRP A 223 -5.21 10.77 4.34
CA TRP A 223 -6.62 10.63 4.71
C TRP A 223 -6.88 10.96 6.17
N LYS A 224 -6.10 10.35 7.07
CA LYS A 224 -6.30 10.49 8.53
C LYS A 224 -5.67 11.75 9.11
N LYS A 225 -4.71 12.34 8.41
CA LYS A 225 -3.92 13.50 8.92
C LYS A 225 -3.23 13.19 10.25
N ASP A 226 -2.79 11.95 10.40
CA ASP A 226 -2.09 11.41 11.56
C ASP A 226 -1.11 10.32 11.10
N TYR A 227 0.01 10.17 11.79
CA TYR A 227 1.01 9.15 11.52
C TYR A 227 0.83 7.89 12.38
N ASN A 228 0.04 7.99 13.46
CA ASN A 228 -0.23 6.86 14.33
C ASN A 228 -1.46 6.08 13.86
N SER A 229 -1.23 4.99 13.11
CA SER A 229 -2.31 4.12 12.63
C SER A 229 -3.03 3.38 13.76
N GLN A 230 -2.37 3.14 14.88
CA GLN A 230 -2.91 2.40 16.02
C GLN A 230 -4.06 3.16 16.70
N LYS A 231 -4.08 4.49 16.64
CA LYS A 231 -5.24 5.29 17.13
C LYS A 231 -6.54 4.94 16.41
N PHE A 232 -6.46 4.48 15.17
CA PHE A 232 -7.61 4.18 14.33
C PHE A 232 -7.87 2.66 14.25
N TYR A 233 -6.81 1.87 14.20
CA TYR A 233 -6.83 0.44 13.91
C TYR A 233 -5.94 -0.31 14.89
N ASP A 234 -6.34 -0.26 16.15
CA ASP A 234 -5.60 -0.89 17.24
C ASP A 234 -5.83 -2.40 17.26
N ILE A 235 -4.73 -3.17 17.13
CA ILE A 235 -4.68 -4.62 17.36
C ILE A 235 -3.78 -4.99 18.53
N THR A 236 -3.36 -4.01 19.34
CA THR A 236 -2.44 -4.20 20.48
C THR A 236 -2.97 -5.16 21.55
N GLY A 237 -4.26 -5.44 21.49
CA GLY A 237 -4.88 -6.47 22.33
C GLY A 237 -4.33 -7.87 22.11
N PHE A 238 -3.49 -8.18 21.15
CA PHE A 238 -2.87 -9.49 21.01
C PHE A 238 -1.78 -9.70 22.06
N ASP A 239 -1.83 -10.86 22.74
CA ASP A 239 -0.73 -11.28 23.60
C ASP A 239 0.36 -11.91 22.74
N GLY A 240 1.43 -11.14 22.51
CA GLY A 240 2.44 -11.43 21.55
C GLY A 240 3.12 -12.79 21.67
N ASN A 241 3.37 -13.23 22.88
CA ASN A 241 4.10 -14.47 23.09
C ASN A 241 3.30 -15.72 22.70
N LYS A 242 1.98 -15.71 22.89
CA LYS A 242 1.11 -16.85 22.54
C LYS A 242 0.81 -16.89 21.05
N TRP A 243 0.50 -15.76 20.46
CA TRP A 243 0.23 -15.64 19.04
C TRP A 243 1.40 -16.10 18.17
N TYR A 244 2.60 -15.71 18.55
CA TYR A 244 3.83 -15.99 17.84
C TYR A 244 4.19 -17.48 17.80
N SER A 245 3.94 -18.20 18.88
CA SER A 245 4.38 -19.58 19.06
C SER A 245 3.30 -20.64 18.86
N THR A 246 2.03 -20.23 18.77
CA THR A 246 0.89 -21.15 18.78
C THR A 246 0.16 -21.11 17.43
N PRO A 247 0.33 -22.12 16.57
CA PRO A 247 -0.41 -22.22 15.32
C PRO A 247 -1.92 -22.16 15.54
N ASN A 248 -2.66 -21.71 14.52
CA ASN A 248 -4.11 -21.74 14.54
C ASN A 248 -4.61 -23.18 14.76
N PRO A 249 -5.64 -23.39 15.62
CA PRO A 249 -6.16 -24.73 15.90
C PRO A 249 -6.93 -25.36 14.72
N ASP A 250 -7.36 -24.57 13.75
CA ASP A 250 -8.08 -25.06 12.58
C ASP A 250 -7.15 -25.93 11.70
N PRO A 251 -7.52 -27.18 11.38
CA PRO A 251 -6.72 -28.05 10.54
C PRO A 251 -6.41 -27.46 9.16
N GLU A 252 -7.31 -26.69 8.56
CA GLU A 252 -7.08 -25.99 7.29
C GLU A 252 -6.03 -24.88 7.43
N ALA A 253 -6.06 -24.13 8.54
CA ALA A 253 -5.05 -23.12 8.84
C ALA A 253 -3.67 -23.75 9.05
N ASN A 254 -3.62 -24.89 9.73
CA ASN A 254 -2.37 -25.60 10.00
C ASN A 254 -1.70 -26.13 8.71
N THR A 255 -2.46 -26.48 7.68
CA THR A 255 -1.86 -26.85 6.37
C THR A 255 -1.14 -25.66 5.71
N ASN A 256 -1.51 -24.45 6.05
CA ASN A 256 -0.87 -23.21 5.61
C ASN A 256 0.18 -22.70 6.59
N ASN A 257 0.46 -23.43 7.69
CA ASN A 257 1.32 -22.96 8.79
C ASN A 257 0.92 -21.55 9.29
N CYS A 258 -0.37 -21.33 9.48
CA CYS A 258 -0.95 -20.01 9.71
C CYS A 258 -1.17 -19.77 11.21
N CYS A 259 -0.67 -18.65 11.73
CA CYS A 259 -0.97 -18.15 13.07
C CYS A 259 -2.20 -17.21 13.09
N GLN A 260 -2.71 -16.80 11.96
CA GLN A 260 -3.89 -15.94 11.88
C GLN A 260 -5.14 -16.66 12.42
N LEU A 261 -5.97 -15.95 13.17
CA LEU A 261 -7.14 -16.53 13.84
C LEU A 261 -8.45 -16.44 13.05
N TYR A 262 -8.44 -15.87 11.85
CA TYR A 262 -9.60 -15.72 10.99
C TYR A 262 -9.24 -15.88 9.52
N LYS A 263 -10.19 -16.31 8.71
CA LYS A 263 -10.05 -16.35 7.24
C LYS A 263 -10.12 -14.94 6.66
N THR A 264 -9.43 -14.71 5.58
CA THR A 264 -9.49 -13.46 4.81
C THR A 264 -10.92 -13.09 4.42
N GLY A 265 -11.20 -11.79 4.30
CA GLY A 265 -12.52 -11.29 3.93
C GLY A 265 -13.49 -11.15 5.09
N ILE A 266 -13.06 -11.32 6.34
CA ILE A 266 -13.88 -11.07 7.52
C ILE A 266 -14.45 -9.64 7.53
N THR A 267 -13.71 -8.69 6.96
CA THR A 267 -14.10 -7.28 6.90
C THR A 267 -14.99 -6.92 5.71
N ASN A 268 -15.42 -7.89 4.88
CA ASN A 268 -16.26 -7.63 3.71
C ASN A 268 -17.66 -7.08 4.08
N SER A 269 -18.13 -7.34 5.30
CA SER A 269 -19.37 -6.78 5.83
C SER A 269 -19.28 -5.27 6.17
N ILE A 270 -18.08 -4.71 6.28
CA ILE A 270 -17.90 -3.28 6.49
C ILE A 270 -18.24 -2.55 5.18
N LEU A 271 -19.14 -1.58 5.23
CA LEU A 271 -19.49 -0.76 4.07
C LEU A 271 -18.43 0.33 3.83
N GLY A 272 -18.17 0.63 2.56
CA GLY A 272 -17.21 1.66 2.17
C GLY A 272 -15.75 1.20 2.16
N MET A 273 -14.85 2.17 1.98
CA MET A 273 -13.42 1.91 1.80
C MET A 273 -12.67 1.67 3.09
N GLU A 274 -13.24 2.04 4.24
CA GLU A 274 -12.62 1.93 5.55
C GLU A 274 -13.62 1.64 6.66
N GLY A 275 -13.14 1.08 7.75
CA GLY A 275 -13.92 0.87 8.96
C GLY A 275 -13.37 -0.25 9.84
N LYS A 276 -13.98 -0.40 10.99
CA LYS A 276 -13.73 -1.49 11.95
C LYS A 276 -15.02 -2.27 12.18
N MET A 277 -14.88 -3.57 12.35
CA MET A 277 -15.97 -4.41 12.86
C MET A 277 -16.11 -4.20 14.37
N ASP A 278 -17.26 -4.63 14.90
CA ASP A 278 -17.38 -4.86 16.34
C ASP A 278 -16.33 -5.87 16.80
N ALA A 279 -15.98 -5.80 18.09
CA ALA A 279 -14.99 -6.67 18.69
C ALA A 279 -15.33 -8.15 18.47
N GLN A 280 -14.39 -8.89 17.93
CA GLN A 280 -14.46 -10.34 17.71
C GLN A 280 -13.55 -11.05 18.70
N THR A 281 -14.02 -12.14 19.28
CA THR A 281 -13.22 -12.98 20.16
C THR A 281 -12.74 -14.21 19.42
N PHE A 282 -11.45 -14.42 19.41
CA PHE A 282 -10.77 -15.54 18.76
C PHE A 282 -10.10 -16.42 19.82
N THR A 283 -10.01 -17.72 19.53
CA THR A 283 -9.45 -18.71 20.44
C THR A 283 -8.16 -19.27 19.87
N TYR A 284 -7.11 -19.29 20.68
CA TYR A 284 -5.83 -19.93 20.37
C TYR A 284 -5.90 -21.46 20.55
N ALA A 285 -4.92 -22.18 20.01
CA ALA A 285 -4.83 -23.64 20.15
C ALA A 285 -4.71 -24.11 21.61
N ASP A 286 -4.16 -23.29 22.49
CA ASP A 286 -4.05 -23.58 23.93
C ASP A 286 -5.35 -23.27 24.72
N GLY A 287 -6.42 -22.86 24.04
CA GLY A 287 -7.70 -22.49 24.64
C GLY A 287 -7.76 -21.04 25.15
N GLY A 288 -6.66 -20.29 25.13
CA GLY A 288 -6.68 -18.86 25.44
C GLY A 288 -7.48 -18.08 24.40
N THR A 289 -8.05 -16.95 24.80
CA THR A 289 -8.86 -16.11 23.90
C THR A 289 -8.29 -14.71 23.77
N LYS A 290 -8.56 -14.09 22.63
CA LYS A 290 -8.23 -12.71 22.36
C LYS A 290 -9.37 -12.00 21.64
N THR A 291 -9.60 -10.76 22.02
CA THR A 291 -10.65 -9.93 21.45
C THR A 291 -10.01 -8.69 20.79
N PHE A 292 -10.35 -8.45 19.52
CA PHE A 292 -9.94 -7.26 18.79
C PHE A 292 -10.96 -6.90 17.70
N ASN A 293 -10.81 -5.74 17.08
CA ASN A 293 -11.68 -5.24 16.04
C ASN A 293 -11.04 -5.42 14.66
N PRO A 294 -11.39 -6.43 13.85
CA PRO A 294 -10.94 -6.51 12.46
C PRO A 294 -11.29 -5.23 11.71
N TYR A 295 -10.40 -4.77 10.85
CA TYR A 295 -10.57 -3.51 10.13
C TYR A 295 -10.10 -3.61 8.68
N LYS A 296 -10.51 -2.65 7.88
CA LYS A 296 -9.97 -2.38 6.56
C LYS A 296 -9.72 -0.89 6.35
N PHE A 297 -8.78 -0.58 5.49
CA PHE A 297 -8.53 0.76 4.95
C PHE A 297 -8.26 0.63 3.45
N LEU A 298 -8.82 1.54 2.63
CA LEU A 298 -8.79 1.42 1.17
C LEU A 298 -9.17 0.01 0.69
N TRP A 299 -10.24 -0.56 1.26
CA TRP A 299 -10.74 -1.93 1.02
C TRP A 299 -9.73 -3.05 1.32
N ALA A 300 -8.53 -2.76 1.76
CA ALA A 300 -7.51 -3.74 2.11
C ALA A 300 -7.57 -4.09 3.61
N GLU A 301 -7.63 -5.38 3.91
CA GLU A 301 -7.85 -5.93 5.26
C GLU A 301 -6.54 -6.07 6.01
N GLY A 302 -6.40 -5.35 7.15
CA GLY A 302 -5.31 -5.59 8.10
C GLY A 302 -3.91 -5.14 7.66
N PHE A 303 -3.78 -4.19 6.72
CA PHE A 303 -2.47 -3.75 6.19
C PHE A 303 -1.86 -2.53 6.87
N LEU A 304 -2.43 -1.98 7.91
CA LEU A 304 -1.83 -0.87 8.66
C LEU A 304 -1.29 -1.28 10.03
N SER A 305 -1.81 -2.38 10.56
CA SER A 305 -1.40 -3.04 11.78
C SER A 305 -2.02 -4.43 11.70
N GLY A 306 -1.24 -5.47 11.58
CA GLY A 306 -1.72 -6.80 11.20
C GLY A 306 -1.40 -7.89 12.22
N PRO A 307 -2.04 -9.03 12.07
CA PRO A 307 -1.80 -10.18 12.94
C PRO A 307 -0.47 -10.88 12.67
N TYR A 308 0.19 -10.58 11.57
CA TYR A 308 1.46 -11.19 11.17
C TYR A 308 2.28 -10.21 10.31
N TRP A 309 3.59 -10.44 10.26
CA TRP A 309 4.51 -9.68 9.44
C TRP A 309 4.33 -9.98 7.95
N ILE A 310 4.34 -8.94 7.14
CA ILE A 310 4.32 -9.02 5.68
C ILE A 310 5.74 -8.88 5.15
N ARG A 311 6.28 -9.96 4.57
CA ARG A 311 7.54 -9.96 3.83
C ARG A 311 7.36 -9.20 2.53
N THR A 312 8.27 -8.27 2.24
CA THR A 312 8.21 -7.45 1.03
C THR A 312 9.40 -7.72 0.10
N THR A 313 9.21 -7.42 -1.17
CA THR A 313 10.25 -7.37 -2.21
C THR A 313 10.65 -5.92 -2.48
N GLY A 314 11.51 -5.69 -3.47
CA GLY A 314 11.85 -4.35 -3.97
C GLY A 314 12.83 -3.57 -3.13
N ALA A 315 13.20 -4.06 -1.94
CA ALA A 315 14.24 -3.48 -1.10
C ALA A 315 15.01 -4.57 -0.36
N LEU A 316 16.28 -4.31 -0.11
CA LEU A 316 17.22 -5.18 0.62
C LEU A 316 18.06 -4.35 1.58
N LYS A 317 18.46 -4.95 2.71
CA LYS A 317 19.43 -4.37 3.63
C LYS A 317 20.65 -5.29 3.74
N GLN A 318 21.87 -4.72 3.62
CA GLN A 318 23.13 -5.40 3.90
C GLN A 318 24.13 -4.41 4.48
N ASN A 319 24.87 -4.82 5.48
CA ASN A 319 25.89 -3.99 6.12
C ASN A 319 25.35 -2.61 6.54
N HIS A 320 24.16 -2.59 7.17
CA HIS A 320 23.47 -1.37 7.58
C HIS A 320 23.26 -0.34 6.44
N LYS A 321 22.99 -0.83 5.24
CA LYS A 321 22.71 0.00 4.06
C LYS A 321 21.46 -0.51 3.38
N TRP A 322 20.59 0.41 2.98
CA TRP A 322 19.40 0.13 2.21
C TRP A 322 19.66 0.22 0.71
N TYR A 323 19.17 -0.75 0.01
CA TYR A 323 19.19 -0.85 -1.44
C TYR A 323 17.78 -1.09 -1.96
N VAL A 324 17.44 -0.47 -3.08
CA VAL A 324 16.15 -0.68 -3.76
C VAL A 324 16.36 -1.25 -5.16
N ALA A 325 15.42 -2.05 -5.60
CA ALA A 325 15.39 -2.50 -6.97
C ALA A 325 15.13 -1.33 -7.92
N LYS A 326 15.93 -1.19 -8.97
CA LYS A 326 15.75 -0.17 -10.01
C LYS A 326 14.42 -0.36 -10.74
N ASP A 327 14.00 -1.60 -10.90
CA ASP A 327 12.67 -1.98 -11.38
C ASP A 327 12.14 -3.16 -10.55
N ILE A 328 11.07 -2.92 -9.80
CA ILE A 328 10.46 -3.93 -8.93
C ILE A 328 9.76 -5.07 -9.68
N ASN A 329 9.47 -4.91 -10.97
CA ASN A 329 8.79 -5.93 -11.78
C ASN A 329 9.76 -6.94 -12.38
N THR A 330 10.94 -6.49 -12.74
CA THR A 330 11.96 -7.33 -13.37
C THR A 330 13.00 -7.84 -12.39
N CYS A 331 13.11 -7.21 -11.22
CA CYS A 331 14.06 -7.62 -10.19
C CYS A 331 13.55 -8.85 -9.45
N THR A 332 14.08 -10.01 -9.81
CA THR A 332 13.83 -11.31 -9.15
C THR A 332 14.97 -11.72 -8.22
N SER A 333 16.03 -10.92 -8.16
CA SER A 333 17.18 -11.17 -7.29
C SER A 333 16.89 -10.76 -5.86
N PHE A 334 17.28 -11.60 -4.92
CA PHE A 334 17.31 -11.33 -3.49
C PHE A 334 18.75 -11.25 -2.96
N SER A 335 19.67 -10.88 -3.81
CA SER A 335 21.04 -10.48 -3.49
C SER A 335 21.29 -9.11 -4.10
N ILE A 336 22.20 -8.33 -3.48
CA ILE A 336 22.55 -7.01 -4.00
C ILE A 336 23.43 -7.19 -5.23
N ASP A 337 22.95 -6.69 -6.36
CA ASP A 337 23.59 -6.76 -7.69
C ASP A 337 23.36 -5.44 -8.44
N ASP A 338 23.72 -5.41 -9.72
CA ASP A 338 23.58 -4.23 -10.58
C ASP A 338 22.13 -3.76 -10.81
N ASN A 339 21.12 -4.60 -10.44
CA ASN A 339 19.71 -4.22 -10.49
C ASN A 339 19.26 -3.47 -9.23
N HIS A 340 20.15 -3.27 -8.26
CA HIS A 340 19.88 -2.55 -7.03
C HIS A 340 20.65 -1.22 -6.99
N GLU A 341 20.04 -0.23 -6.35
CA GLU A 341 20.61 1.08 -6.09
C GLU A 341 20.69 1.32 -4.59
N TYR A 342 21.86 1.80 -4.12
CA TYR A 342 22.01 2.27 -2.75
C TYR A 342 21.19 3.53 -2.52
N ILE A 343 20.46 3.58 -1.41
CA ILE A 343 19.61 4.71 -1.06
C ILE A 343 20.15 5.47 0.14
N CYS A 344 20.34 4.80 1.28
CA CYS A 344 20.80 5.43 2.52
C CYS A 344 21.35 4.41 3.50
N ASP A 345 22.02 4.89 4.54
CA ASP A 345 22.41 4.08 5.68
C ASP A 345 21.19 3.77 6.57
N ALA A 346 21.15 2.56 7.11
CA ALA A 346 20.16 2.15 8.10
C ALA A 346 20.69 2.40 9.52
N PRO A 347 19.81 2.72 10.49
CA PRO A 347 20.21 2.69 11.89
C PRO A 347 20.79 1.32 12.28
N LYS A 348 21.77 1.33 13.18
CA LYS A 348 22.47 0.11 13.63
C LYS A 348 21.82 -0.55 14.84
N THR A 349 20.85 0.10 15.45
CA THR A 349 20.16 -0.37 16.66
C THR A 349 18.66 -0.37 16.46
N ASN A 350 17.96 -1.11 17.30
CA ASN A 350 16.51 -1.09 17.37
C ASN A 350 16.02 0.20 18.02
N GLY A 351 14.80 0.63 17.71
CA GLY A 351 14.19 1.80 18.36
C GLY A 351 12.99 2.38 17.65
N TRP A 352 12.32 3.28 18.33
CA TRP A 352 11.19 4.03 17.78
C TRP A 352 11.62 4.94 16.65
N ILE A 353 10.91 4.85 15.51
CA ILE A 353 11.25 5.61 14.30
C ILE A 353 10.86 7.08 14.51
N TYR A 354 11.88 7.90 14.51
CA TYR A 354 11.72 9.33 14.58
C TYR A 354 11.49 9.94 13.21
N GLU A 355 12.25 9.46 12.23
CA GLU A 355 12.26 9.95 10.88
C GLU A 355 12.61 8.84 9.88
N ASP A 356 11.97 8.87 8.72
CA ASP A 356 12.32 8.11 7.53
C ASP A 356 13.16 8.96 6.55
N PHE A 357 13.95 8.30 5.71
CA PHE A 357 14.77 8.95 4.71
C PHE A 357 13.90 9.41 3.53
N GLU A 358 13.90 10.72 3.27
CA GLU A 358 13.13 11.36 2.18
C GLU A 358 11.66 10.92 2.13
N ASP A 359 11.20 10.43 0.97
CA ASP A 359 9.85 9.93 0.73
C ASP A 359 9.74 8.39 0.83
N THR A 360 10.74 7.75 1.43
CA THR A 360 10.82 6.29 1.62
C THR A 360 10.20 5.86 2.95
N MET A 361 10.27 4.55 3.23
CA MET A 361 10.01 3.95 4.55
C MET A 361 11.28 3.61 5.32
N PHE A 362 12.45 3.96 4.83
CA PHE A 362 13.70 3.59 5.49
C PHE A 362 13.95 4.51 6.68
N PRO A 363 14.02 3.98 7.90
CA PRO A 363 14.35 4.78 9.07
C PRO A 363 15.71 5.46 8.88
N SER A 364 15.75 6.76 9.12
CA SER A 364 16.98 7.56 9.10
C SER A 364 17.37 8.05 10.49
N ALA A 365 16.42 8.17 11.41
CA ALA A 365 16.68 8.53 12.80
C ALA A 365 15.71 7.80 13.75
N LEU A 366 16.25 7.43 14.92
CA LEU A 366 15.53 6.76 16.01
C LEU A 366 15.53 7.66 17.27
N GLY A 367 14.68 7.32 18.24
CA GLY A 367 14.55 8.05 19.50
C GLY A 367 13.20 8.72 19.69
N ALA A 368 12.20 8.31 18.92
CA ALA A 368 10.80 8.71 19.09
C ALA A 368 10.10 7.92 20.21
N SER A 369 8.79 7.81 20.16
CA SER A 369 7.94 7.03 21.07
C SER A 369 6.65 6.62 20.36
N ASP A 370 5.79 5.89 21.05
CA ASP A 370 4.45 5.49 20.59
C ASP A 370 3.50 6.66 20.25
N SER A 371 3.88 7.88 20.61
CA SER A 371 3.08 9.10 20.38
C SER A 371 3.81 10.19 19.59
N LYS A 372 5.11 10.02 19.36
CA LYS A 372 5.97 10.98 18.64
C LYS A 372 6.63 10.35 17.41
N GLY A 373 7.01 11.17 16.46
CA GLY A 373 7.63 10.73 15.21
C GLY A 373 6.65 9.94 14.36
N LEU A 374 7.02 8.76 13.93
CA LEU A 374 6.15 7.86 13.15
C LEU A 374 5.34 6.90 14.04
N CYS A 375 5.53 6.95 15.37
CA CYS A 375 4.82 6.15 16.37
C CYS A 375 4.95 4.63 16.21
N ASP A 376 5.98 4.18 15.51
CA ASP A 376 6.25 2.79 15.19
C ASP A 376 7.72 2.46 15.39
N HIS A 377 8.02 1.18 15.53
CA HIS A 377 9.35 0.71 15.89
C HIS A 377 10.10 0.13 14.69
N PHE A 378 11.41 0.27 14.71
CA PHE A 378 12.35 -0.36 13.79
C PHE A 378 13.12 -1.46 14.49
N TRP A 379 13.19 -2.64 13.85
CA TRP A 379 14.02 -3.76 14.26
C TRP A 379 15.09 -4.04 13.21
N THR A 380 16.29 -4.36 13.69
CA THR A 380 17.43 -4.65 12.83
C THR A 380 18.39 -5.61 13.48
N ASN A 381 19.06 -6.45 12.71
CA ASN A 381 20.21 -7.18 13.19
C ASN A 381 21.39 -6.21 13.37
N GLU A 382 21.84 -6.04 14.62
CA GLU A 382 22.82 -5.03 15.00
C GLU A 382 24.25 -5.45 14.67
N THR A 383 24.50 -6.74 14.53
CA THR A 383 25.87 -7.30 14.43
C THR A 383 26.18 -7.94 13.09
N ASP A 384 25.20 -8.44 12.37
CA ASP A 384 25.41 -9.10 11.08
C ASP A 384 25.53 -8.07 9.94
N THR A 385 26.72 -7.95 9.41
CA THR A 385 27.07 -7.06 8.30
C THR A 385 27.19 -7.79 6.97
N THR A 386 27.04 -9.12 6.95
CA THR A 386 27.30 -9.95 5.76
C THR A 386 26.03 -10.48 5.11
N SER A 387 25.04 -10.82 5.91
CA SER A 387 23.76 -11.34 5.42
C SER A 387 22.93 -10.27 4.71
N VAL A 388 22.12 -10.71 3.76
CA VAL A 388 21.10 -9.89 3.11
C VAL A 388 19.77 -10.08 3.82
N PHE A 389 19.19 -8.99 4.26
CA PHE A 389 17.91 -8.93 4.97
C PHE A 389 16.83 -8.32 4.08
N ILE A 390 15.59 -8.78 4.25
CA ILE A 390 14.41 -8.23 3.59
C ILE A 390 13.62 -7.36 4.58
N PRO A 391 12.97 -6.30 4.12
CA PRO A 391 12.06 -5.54 4.96
C PRO A 391 10.74 -6.30 5.17
N LEU A 392 10.27 -6.29 6.42
CA LEU A 392 8.96 -6.74 6.83
C LEU A 392 8.16 -5.55 7.35
N VAL A 393 6.89 -5.48 6.99
CA VAL A 393 5.97 -4.39 7.33
C VAL A 393 4.71 -4.91 8.01
N VAL A 394 3.81 -4.03 8.41
CA VAL A 394 2.53 -4.29 9.08
C VAL A 394 2.69 -4.69 10.55
N GLY A 395 3.80 -5.33 10.89
CA GLY A 395 4.07 -5.86 12.24
C GLY A 395 3.28 -7.10 12.58
N GLY A 396 3.88 -7.92 13.44
CA GLY A 396 3.17 -9.04 14.06
C GLY A 396 2.50 -8.59 15.34
N ALA A 397 1.38 -9.18 15.68
CA ALA A 397 0.61 -8.87 16.89
C ALA A 397 1.41 -8.92 18.21
N SER A 398 2.59 -9.55 18.19
CA SER A 398 3.53 -9.59 19.32
C SER A 398 4.16 -8.26 19.67
N GLY A 399 4.19 -7.30 18.75
CA GLY A 399 4.82 -6.00 18.97
C GLY A 399 3.99 -5.03 19.81
N GLY A 400 2.71 -5.31 20.05
CA GLY A 400 1.85 -4.44 20.84
C GLY A 400 1.80 -3.02 20.27
N SER A 401 2.11 -2.01 21.07
CA SER A 401 2.13 -0.60 20.66
C SER A 401 3.26 -0.24 19.69
N ASP A 402 4.23 -1.13 19.49
CA ASP A 402 5.41 -0.90 18.64
C ASP A 402 5.10 -1.07 17.16
N ILE A 403 3.92 -1.61 16.82
CA ILE A 403 3.54 -1.94 15.45
C ILE A 403 2.44 -1.04 14.92
N GLY A 404 2.63 -0.56 13.70
CA GLY A 404 1.67 0.24 12.94
C GLY A 404 2.13 0.36 11.49
N CYS A 405 1.58 1.32 10.76
CA CYS A 405 1.80 1.44 9.32
C CYS A 405 3.23 1.84 8.93
N SER A 406 4.03 2.33 9.87
CA SER A 406 5.43 2.70 9.64
C SER A 406 6.42 1.73 10.26
N CYS A 407 5.97 0.70 10.97
CA CYS A 407 6.89 -0.28 11.54
C CYS A 407 7.66 -1.00 10.43
N LEU A 408 8.93 -1.24 10.69
CA LEU A 408 9.82 -1.91 9.76
C LEU A 408 10.75 -2.85 10.52
N ASP A 409 10.73 -4.13 10.11
CA ASP A 409 11.68 -5.12 10.61
C ASP A 409 12.63 -5.52 9.48
N SER A 410 13.90 -5.50 9.75
CA SER A 410 14.96 -5.88 8.81
C SER A 410 15.99 -6.81 9.47
N ASP A 411 15.50 -7.69 10.30
CA ASP A 411 16.26 -8.67 11.09
C ASP A 411 16.23 -10.07 10.46
N PHE A 412 15.38 -10.28 9.46
CA PHE A 412 15.14 -11.57 8.85
C PHE A 412 15.75 -11.69 7.46
N GLY A 413 16.59 -12.71 7.29
CA GLY A 413 17.23 -13.02 6.01
C GLY A 413 16.24 -13.53 4.95
N VAL A 414 16.69 -13.50 3.71
CA VAL A 414 15.94 -13.93 2.51
C VAL A 414 15.39 -15.37 2.64
N SER A 415 16.17 -16.29 3.20
CA SER A 415 15.81 -17.72 3.33
C SER A 415 14.98 -18.04 4.58
N GLY A 416 14.82 -17.08 5.49
CA GLY A 416 14.11 -17.32 6.76
C GLY A 416 12.65 -17.71 6.55
N THR A 417 12.14 -18.58 7.40
CA THR A 417 10.73 -19.02 7.44
C THR A 417 10.24 -18.96 8.87
N TYR A 418 9.10 -18.30 9.09
CA TYR A 418 8.55 -18.12 10.43
C TYR A 418 7.02 -18.20 10.39
N PRO A 419 6.39 -18.83 11.39
CA PRO A 419 4.94 -19.05 11.40
C PRO A 419 4.11 -17.76 11.45
N ASN A 420 4.70 -16.64 11.89
CA ASN A 420 4.05 -15.34 11.91
C ASN A 420 4.49 -14.42 10.73
N HIS A 421 5.12 -14.97 9.71
CA HIS A 421 5.53 -14.23 8.52
C HIS A 421 4.80 -14.74 7.29
N GLY A 422 4.02 -13.85 6.68
CA GLY A 422 3.35 -14.05 5.40
C GLY A 422 3.90 -13.12 4.32
N SER A 423 3.17 -13.00 3.24
CA SER A 423 3.35 -11.98 2.21
C SER A 423 2.00 -11.64 1.60
N ALA A 424 1.97 -10.85 0.55
CA ALA A 424 0.75 -10.52 -0.17
C ALA A 424 1.04 -10.35 -1.67
N LEU A 425 -0.01 -10.44 -2.49
CA LEU A 425 0.08 -10.30 -3.94
C LEU A 425 0.05 -8.84 -4.34
N ALA A 426 0.84 -8.43 -5.32
CA ALA A 426 0.74 -7.13 -5.96
C ALA A 426 0.98 -7.25 -7.46
N SER A 427 0.54 -6.24 -8.22
CA SER A 427 0.76 -6.17 -9.66
C SER A 427 0.78 -4.71 -10.12
N ASP A 428 1.47 -4.41 -11.21
CA ASP A 428 1.31 -3.15 -11.91
C ASP A 428 0.04 -3.18 -12.76
N ASP A 429 -0.56 -2.01 -12.98
CA ASP A 429 -1.67 -1.84 -13.90
C ASP A 429 -1.13 -1.75 -15.34
N PRO A 430 -1.34 -2.74 -16.21
CA PRO A 430 -0.82 -2.72 -17.58
C PRO A 430 -1.52 -1.67 -18.45
N THR A 431 -2.57 -1.03 -17.98
CA THR A 431 -3.26 0.07 -18.67
C THR A 431 -2.73 1.44 -18.29
N ASP A 432 -1.66 1.52 -17.47
CA ASP A 432 -1.02 2.78 -17.11
C ASP A 432 -0.10 3.28 -18.23
N LEU A 433 -0.68 3.96 -19.20
CA LEU A 433 0.01 4.47 -20.40
C LEU A 433 1.10 5.50 -20.08
N ILE A 434 1.05 6.16 -18.93
CA ILE A 434 2.12 7.08 -18.50
C ILE A 434 3.32 6.26 -18.01
N ALA A 435 3.06 5.18 -17.28
CA ALA A 435 4.10 4.36 -16.71
C ALA A 435 4.84 3.52 -17.75
N ASP A 436 4.16 3.08 -18.81
CA ASP A 436 4.76 2.28 -19.89
C ASP A 436 5.47 3.12 -20.96
N GLY A 437 5.45 4.46 -20.81
CA GLY A 437 6.09 5.38 -21.74
C GLY A 437 5.30 5.68 -23.03
N THR A 438 4.10 5.13 -23.19
CA THR A 438 3.21 5.42 -24.32
C THR A 438 2.76 6.87 -24.31
N ILE A 439 2.61 7.44 -23.11
CA ILE A 439 2.32 8.87 -22.90
C ILE A 439 3.50 9.47 -22.13
N ALA A 440 4.08 10.56 -22.63
CA ALA A 440 5.16 11.27 -21.96
C ALA A 440 4.74 11.72 -20.55
N ALA A 441 5.52 11.37 -19.54
CA ALA A 441 5.30 11.75 -18.15
C ALA A 441 5.40 13.26 -17.91
#